data_021fd5ff087c1a49e2b986021bb7b048
#
_entry.id   021fd5ff087c1a49e2b986021bb7b048
#
_cell.length_a   1.000
_cell.length_b   1.000
_cell.length_c   1.000
_cell.angle_alpha   90.00
_cell.angle_beta   90.00
_cell.angle_gamma   90.00
#
_symmetry.space_group_name_H-M   'P 1'
#
loop_
_entity.id
_entity.type
_entity.pdbx_description
1 polymer ?
#
loop_
_entity_poly.entity_id
_entity_poly.type
_entity_poly.pdbx_seq_one_letter_code
_entity_poly.pdbx_strand_id
1 'polypeptide(L)'
;MTRAMVTTMMNAYTTSRPLHFLHLTTFYPPYSFGGDAMYIYRLAHALGDAGHQVDVAHCVDAYHLLHPAPPPVAFADHPNVTVHPLRSGRGWLSPFLTQQTGRAYLKHAALARLLDSQPYDVIHYHNISLLGPEVLTFEPHQGQAVKMYTTHEHWLVCPTHVLWKFGQRPCEKPECLRCTLLAKRPPQLWRYTGLLEAASQHVDQFVSPSRFTAQMHAARGFPRPVEHLPYFLDRVDGDWQTPGPRPHERPYFLFVGRLEAIKGLDTLIALWDSVPDADLLVAGTGNDESSLRSQAAANPRIKFLGALPQRALGPLYYHALACLVPSLTYETFGMILIEAFARKTPVIVRDLGALPEVVQDSGGGFVYRTDEELRAALRCLVEQPGLRAELGERGYRAFERWWTREAHLERYFDFLRRAARRKWGDVPWETADARRTTCDDSSLDDWDAASHGERPIAAPGA
;
A
#
# COMPACT_ATOMS: atom_id res chain seq x y z
N MET A 1 -22.99 -14.95 4.66
CA MET A 1 -22.13 -16.04 4.13
C MET A 1 -22.53 -17.36 4.80
N THR A 2 -22.82 -18.40 4.02
CA THR A 2 -23.18 -19.72 4.56
C THR A 2 -21.92 -20.43 5.08
N ARG A 3 -22.09 -21.28 6.10
CA ARG A 3 -21.01 -22.08 6.74
C ARG A 3 -20.17 -22.88 5.71
N ALA A 4 -20.75 -23.25 4.57
CA ALA A 4 -20.10 -23.92 3.45
C ALA A 4 -19.10 -22.99 2.71
N MET A 5 -19.44 -21.71 2.49
CA MET A 5 -18.54 -20.72 1.87
C MET A 5 -17.31 -20.45 2.76
N VAL A 6 -17.51 -20.35 4.08
CA VAL A 6 -16.39 -20.17 5.03
C VAL A 6 -15.45 -21.37 5.03
N THR A 7 -16.01 -22.60 4.93
CA THR A 7 -15.19 -23.83 4.90
C THR A 7 -14.42 -23.97 3.58
N THR A 8 -15.01 -23.56 2.43
CA THR A 8 -14.33 -23.58 1.12
C THR A 8 -13.23 -22.52 1.05
N MET A 9 -13.45 -21.31 1.60
CA MET A 9 -12.43 -20.25 1.65
C MET A 9 -11.26 -20.60 2.58
N MET A 10 -11.46 -21.33 3.68
CA MET A 10 -10.38 -21.79 4.54
C MET A 10 -9.41 -22.79 3.87
N ASN A 11 -9.79 -23.41 2.76
CA ASN A 11 -8.94 -24.37 2.06
C ASN A 11 -8.02 -23.74 1.01
N ALA A 12 -8.30 -22.55 0.51
CA ALA A 12 -7.57 -21.95 -0.62
C ALA A 12 -6.12 -21.56 -0.30
N TYR A 13 -5.83 -21.17 0.95
CA TYR A 13 -4.47 -20.86 1.44
C TYR A 13 -3.95 -21.85 2.47
N THR A 14 -4.58 -23.03 2.61
CA THR A 14 -4.13 -24.09 3.52
C THR A 14 -2.93 -24.80 2.90
N THR A 15 -1.87 -24.92 3.66
CA THR A 15 -0.66 -25.66 3.30
C THR A 15 -0.60 -26.96 4.11
N SER A 16 0.15 -27.96 3.62
CA SER A 16 0.32 -29.26 4.29
C SER A 16 1.08 -29.17 5.64
N ARG A 17 1.77 -28.05 5.85
CA ARG A 17 2.53 -27.75 7.06
C ARG A 17 2.64 -26.22 7.24
N PRO A 18 2.94 -25.72 8.45
CA PRO A 18 3.35 -24.34 8.63
C PRO A 18 4.53 -24.00 7.71
N LEU A 19 4.50 -22.80 7.12
CA LEU A 19 5.61 -22.23 6.34
C LEU A 19 6.39 -21.24 7.18
N HIS A 20 7.67 -21.08 6.85
CA HIS A 20 8.52 -20.03 7.39
C HIS A 20 8.69 -18.91 6.38
N PHE A 21 8.24 -17.73 6.73
CA PHE A 21 8.36 -16.51 5.94
C PHE A 21 9.46 -15.61 6.50
N LEU A 22 10.24 -14.99 5.60
CA LEU A 22 11.11 -13.86 5.94
C LEU A 22 10.67 -12.64 5.16
N HIS A 23 10.19 -11.61 5.86
CA HIS A 23 9.91 -10.31 5.29
C HIS A 23 11.13 -9.39 5.44
N LEU A 24 11.64 -8.85 4.33
CA LEU A 24 12.75 -7.88 4.31
C LEU A 24 12.22 -6.51 3.89
N THR A 25 12.36 -5.53 4.78
CA THR A 25 11.87 -4.17 4.54
C THR A 25 12.79 -3.12 5.17
N THR A 26 12.77 -1.89 4.66
CA THR A 26 13.44 -0.77 5.31
C THR A 26 12.72 -0.32 6.58
N PHE A 27 11.36 -0.28 6.55
CA PHE A 27 10.54 0.23 7.62
C PHE A 27 9.50 -0.80 8.08
N TYR A 28 9.36 -0.94 9.41
CA TYR A 28 8.34 -1.76 10.05
C TYR A 28 7.92 -1.12 11.37
N PRO A 29 6.66 -1.18 11.80
CA PRO A 29 6.22 -0.61 13.06
C PRO A 29 7.02 -1.15 14.26
N PRO A 30 7.34 -0.30 15.26
CA PRO A 30 7.02 1.13 15.34
C PRO A 30 7.97 2.06 14.55
N TYR A 31 9.05 1.54 13.95
CA TYR A 31 10.06 2.28 13.20
C TYR A 31 9.63 2.47 11.74
N SER A 32 8.52 3.21 11.53
CA SER A 32 7.92 3.28 10.19
C SER A 32 7.23 4.60 9.88
N PHE A 33 6.96 4.80 8.58
CA PHE A 33 6.22 5.93 8.02
C PHE A 33 5.27 5.41 6.93
N GLY A 34 3.97 5.71 7.04
CA GLY A 34 3.01 5.49 5.96
C GLY A 34 2.43 4.08 5.85
N GLY A 35 1.74 3.87 4.73
CA GLY A 35 0.86 2.72 4.54
C GLY A 35 1.56 1.40 4.17
N ASP A 36 2.74 1.46 3.54
CA ASP A 36 3.52 0.27 3.13
C ASP A 36 3.94 -0.57 4.35
N ALA A 37 4.47 0.07 5.38
CA ALA A 37 4.85 -0.61 6.62
C ALA A 37 3.62 -1.21 7.34
N MET A 38 2.47 -0.54 7.29
CA MET A 38 1.22 -1.08 7.85
C MET A 38 0.70 -2.28 7.05
N TYR A 39 0.89 -2.30 5.72
CA TYR A 39 0.58 -3.48 4.93
C TYR A 39 1.44 -4.67 5.34
N ILE A 40 2.75 -4.48 5.54
CA ILE A 40 3.66 -5.55 5.96
C ILE A 40 3.26 -6.07 7.34
N TYR A 41 2.91 -5.18 8.28
CA TYR A 41 2.41 -5.53 9.59
C TYR A 41 1.13 -6.38 9.51
N ARG A 42 0.14 -5.95 8.70
CA ARG A 42 -1.09 -6.72 8.47
C ARG A 42 -0.81 -8.09 7.87
N LEU A 43 0.05 -8.16 6.85
CA LEU A 43 0.40 -9.41 6.20
C LEU A 43 1.11 -10.38 7.15
N ALA A 44 2.08 -9.90 7.94
CA ALA A 44 2.77 -10.73 8.92
C ALA A 44 1.80 -11.31 9.96
N HIS A 45 0.88 -10.49 10.47
CA HIS A 45 -0.16 -10.93 11.40
C HIS A 45 -1.15 -11.92 10.76
N ALA A 46 -1.60 -11.65 9.53
CA ALA A 46 -2.51 -12.53 8.81
C ALA A 46 -1.89 -13.92 8.52
N LEU A 47 -0.59 -13.96 8.20
CA LEU A 47 0.15 -15.21 8.04
C LEU A 47 0.34 -15.92 9.39
N GLY A 48 0.61 -15.17 10.47
CA GLY A 48 0.69 -15.70 11.82
C GLY A 48 -0.62 -16.33 12.30
N ASP A 49 -1.75 -15.66 12.06
CA ASP A 49 -3.10 -16.17 12.33
C ASP A 49 -3.43 -17.44 11.51
N ALA A 50 -2.88 -17.55 10.30
CA ALA A 50 -2.99 -18.74 9.46
C ALA A 50 -2.08 -19.90 9.93
N GLY A 51 -1.33 -19.71 11.00
CA GLY A 51 -0.47 -20.75 11.62
C GLY A 51 0.95 -20.81 11.06
N HIS A 52 1.36 -19.85 10.24
CA HIS A 52 2.72 -19.77 9.71
C HIS A 52 3.67 -19.05 10.69
N GLN A 53 4.98 -19.28 10.52
CA GLN A 53 6.03 -18.54 11.24
C GLN A 53 6.54 -17.40 10.36
N VAL A 54 6.68 -16.21 10.93
CA VAL A 54 7.07 -15.03 10.18
C VAL A 54 8.20 -14.28 10.87
N ASP A 55 9.32 -14.14 10.19
CA ASP A 55 10.40 -13.26 10.59
C ASP A 55 10.31 -11.95 9.79
N VAL A 56 10.46 -10.82 10.47
CA VAL A 56 10.48 -9.50 9.81
C VAL A 56 11.78 -8.79 10.14
N ALA A 57 12.64 -8.60 9.14
CA ALA A 57 13.88 -7.83 9.31
C ALA A 57 13.72 -6.42 8.73
N HIS A 58 14.01 -5.41 9.56
CA HIS A 58 13.87 -4.00 9.17
C HIS A 58 15.05 -3.14 9.64
N CYS A 59 15.26 -1.99 8.97
CA CYS A 59 16.41 -1.12 9.20
C CYS A 59 16.11 0.02 10.19
N VAL A 60 16.48 -0.14 11.46
CA VAL A 60 16.32 0.89 12.48
C VAL A 60 17.19 2.13 12.21
N ASP A 61 18.39 1.95 11.66
CA ASP A 61 19.28 3.09 11.29
C ASP A 61 18.62 4.01 10.25
N ALA A 62 17.81 3.44 9.34
CA ALA A 62 17.09 4.18 8.32
C ALA A 62 15.97 5.06 8.93
N TYR A 63 15.27 4.55 9.92
CA TYR A 63 14.26 5.33 10.64
C TYR A 63 14.90 6.54 11.35
N HIS A 64 15.97 6.31 12.13
CA HIS A 64 16.64 7.38 12.86
C HIS A 64 17.35 8.40 11.97
N LEU A 65 17.70 8.04 10.73
CA LEU A 65 18.19 9.00 9.74
C LEU A 65 17.13 10.05 9.38
N LEU A 66 15.86 9.64 9.30
CA LEU A 66 14.75 10.49 8.92
C LEU A 66 14.00 11.08 10.13
N HIS A 67 14.04 10.38 11.27
CA HIS A 67 13.35 10.75 12.51
C HIS A 67 14.22 10.45 13.73
N PRO A 68 14.96 11.45 14.26
CA PRO A 68 15.88 11.25 15.39
C PRO A 68 15.21 10.80 16.69
N ALA A 69 13.92 11.18 16.88
CA ALA A 69 13.14 10.79 18.05
C ALA A 69 12.75 9.31 18.03
N PRO A 70 12.60 8.66 19.21
CA PRO A 70 12.05 7.34 19.28
C PRO A 70 10.60 7.31 18.77
N PRO A 71 10.10 6.15 18.28
CA PRO A 71 8.73 6.04 17.82
C PRO A 71 7.73 6.30 18.97
N PRO A 72 6.64 7.04 18.69
CA PRO A 72 5.72 7.53 19.73
C PRO A 72 4.74 6.45 20.23
N VAL A 73 4.60 5.33 19.53
CA VAL A 73 3.61 4.28 19.81
C VAL A 73 4.27 2.91 19.76
N ALA A 74 3.95 2.06 20.71
CA ALA A 74 4.32 0.65 20.68
C ALA A 74 3.30 -0.15 19.85
N PHE A 75 3.78 -1.14 19.11
CA PHE A 75 2.96 -2.11 18.40
C PHE A 75 3.16 -3.49 19.04
N ALA A 76 2.10 -4.25 19.16
CA ALA A 76 2.17 -5.63 19.64
C ALA A 76 2.31 -6.56 18.44
N ASP A 77 3.31 -7.42 18.44
CA ASP A 77 3.47 -8.42 17.40
C ASP A 77 2.67 -9.69 17.75
N HIS A 78 2.30 -10.42 16.70
CA HIS A 78 1.64 -11.72 16.83
C HIS A 78 2.61 -12.76 17.42
N PRO A 79 2.18 -13.77 18.23
CA PRO A 79 3.06 -14.80 18.79
C PRO A 79 3.91 -15.56 17.76
N ASN A 80 3.42 -15.70 16.53
CA ASN A 80 4.13 -16.34 15.42
C ASN A 80 4.96 -15.34 14.57
N VAL A 81 5.10 -14.07 15.01
CA VAL A 81 5.88 -13.05 14.31
C VAL A 81 7.09 -12.67 15.16
N THR A 82 8.28 -12.82 14.61
CA THR A 82 9.54 -12.42 15.24
C THR A 82 10.15 -11.24 14.48
N VAL A 83 10.38 -10.13 15.17
CA VAL A 83 10.94 -8.90 14.56
C VAL A 83 12.44 -8.82 14.81
N HIS A 84 13.21 -8.62 13.75
CA HIS A 84 14.68 -8.49 13.75
C HIS A 84 15.09 -7.05 13.41
N PRO A 85 15.31 -6.17 14.40
CA PRO A 85 15.73 -4.80 14.17
C PRO A 85 17.21 -4.76 13.76
N LEU A 86 17.49 -4.48 12.50
CA LEU A 86 18.86 -4.36 11.98
C LEU A 86 19.46 -3.01 12.39
N ARG A 87 20.53 -3.08 13.19
CA ARG A 87 21.32 -1.94 13.66
C ARG A 87 22.79 -2.15 13.33
N SER A 88 23.44 -1.17 12.72
CA SER A 88 24.85 -1.28 12.32
C SER A 88 25.83 -0.78 13.40
N GLY A 89 25.37 -0.12 14.44
CA GLY A 89 26.21 0.61 15.38
C GLY A 89 26.94 1.84 14.79
N ARG A 90 26.74 2.14 13.51
CA ARG A 90 27.32 3.29 12.79
C ARG A 90 26.26 4.32 12.37
N GLY A 91 25.02 4.19 12.87
CA GLY A 91 23.92 5.13 12.65
C GLY A 91 23.71 5.47 11.17
N TRP A 92 23.74 6.74 10.84
CA TRP A 92 23.48 7.29 9.51
C TRP A 92 24.42 6.75 8.40
N LEU A 93 25.64 6.34 8.76
CA LEU A 93 26.64 5.87 7.78
C LEU A 93 26.16 4.61 7.04
N SER A 94 25.44 3.71 7.73
CA SER A 94 24.95 2.48 7.15
C SER A 94 23.94 2.72 6.02
N PRO A 95 22.82 3.43 6.23
CA PRO A 95 21.89 3.72 5.14
C PRO A 95 22.50 4.62 4.05
N PHE A 96 23.43 5.51 4.40
CA PHE A 96 24.15 6.34 3.43
C PHE A 96 25.00 5.48 2.47
N LEU A 97 25.83 4.58 2.99
CA LEU A 97 26.63 3.68 2.16
C LEU A 97 25.75 2.81 1.27
N THR A 98 24.67 2.26 1.80
CA THR A 98 23.70 1.48 1.02
C THR A 98 23.08 2.31 -0.11
N GLN A 99 22.67 3.53 0.19
CA GLN A 99 22.07 4.44 -0.78
C GLN A 99 23.07 4.79 -1.92
N GLN A 100 24.38 4.95 -1.60
CA GLN A 100 25.40 5.30 -2.56
C GLN A 100 25.89 4.12 -3.41
N THR A 101 25.86 2.91 -2.89
CA THR A 101 26.50 1.74 -3.51
C THR A 101 25.51 0.67 -3.98
N GLY A 102 24.27 0.71 -3.50
CA GLY A 102 23.28 -0.36 -3.69
C GLY A 102 23.59 -1.63 -2.90
N ARG A 103 24.50 -1.59 -1.93
CA ARG A 103 24.99 -2.76 -1.18
C ARG A 103 24.77 -2.63 0.31
N ALA A 104 24.46 -3.75 0.95
CA ALA A 104 24.12 -3.81 2.38
C ALA A 104 25.33 -3.88 3.32
N TYR A 105 26.51 -3.37 2.95
CA TYR A 105 27.80 -3.55 3.63
C TYR A 105 27.75 -3.77 5.15
N LEU A 106 27.23 -2.81 5.91
CA LEU A 106 27.23 -2.87 7.37
C LEU A 106 26.10 -3.75 7.95
N LYS A 107 25.19 -4.21 7.12
CA LYS A 107 24.09 -5.12 7.47
C LYS A 107 24.26 -6.52 6.88
N HIS A 108 25.23 -6.70 5.97
CA HIS A 108 25.46 -7.94 5.25
C HIS A 108 25.59 -9.14 6.20
N ALA A 109 26.49 -9.07 7.19
CA ALA A 109 26.71 -10.16 8.13
C ALA A 109 25.48 -10.47 9.02
N ALA A 110 24.65 -9.47 9.34
CA ALA A 110 23.43 -9.69 10.11
C ALA A 110 22.35 -10.36 9.26
N LEU A 111 22.21 -9.93 8.00
CA LEU A 111 21.30 -10.55 7.03
C LEU A 111 21.70 -11.96 6.67
N ALA A 112 23.00 -12.22 6.42
CA ALA A 112 23.49 -13.56 6.15
C ALA A 112 23.20 -14.50 7.32
N ARG A 113 23.52 -14.11 8.55
CA ARG A 113 23.19 -14.91 9.76
C ARG A 113 21.70 -15.18 9.90
N LEU A 114 20.83 -14.22 9.57
CA LEU A 114 19.40 -14.41 9.62
C LEU A 114 18.95 -15.43 8.58
N LEU A 115 19.43 -15.32 7.34
CA LEU A 115 19.15 -16.28 6.26
C LEU A 115 19.63 -17.68 6.55
N ASP A 116 20.70 -17.81 7.36
CA ASP A 116 21.27 -19.10 7.76
C ASP A 116 20.64 -19.66 9.05
N SER A 117 19.85 -18.86 9.78
CA SER A 117 19.31 -19.23 11.09
C SER A 117 18.28 -20.35 11.02
N GLN A 118 17.55 -20.46 9.94
CA GLN A 118 16.52 -21.46 9.69
C GLN A 118 16.15 -21.57 8.20
N PRO A 119 15.54 -22.71 7.78
CA PRO A 119 15.06 -22.85 6.42
C PRO A 119 13.82 -22.01 6.17
N TYR A 120 13.93 -20.95 5.39
CA TYR A 120 12.78 -20.17 4.92
C TYR A 120 12.16 -20.79 3.67
N ASP A 121 10.84 -20.89 3.66
CA ASP A 121 10.05 -21.31 2.49
C ASP A 121 9.81 -20.14 1.53
N VAL A 122 9.68 -18.92 2.09
CA VAL A 122 9.40 -17.69 1.34
C VAL A 122 10.25 -16.55 1.88
N ILE A 123 10.91 -15.83 0.98
CA ILE A 123 11.56 -14.55 1.27
C ILE A 123 10.80 -13.46 0.52
N HIS A 124 10.12 -12.59 1.25
CA HIS A 124 9.33 -11.53 0.69
C HIS A 124 9.98 -10.16 0.90
N TYR A 125 10.41 -9.56 -0.20
CA TYR A 125 10.99 -8.23 -0.22
C TYR A 125 9.91 -7.17 -0.38
N HIS A 126 10.03 -6.09 0.37
CA HIS A 126 9.13 -4.96 0.33
C HIS A 126 9.90 -3.68 -0.03
N ASN A 127 9.84 -2.64 0.81
CA ASN A 127 10.70 -1.47 0.63
C ASN A 127 12.13 -1.80 1.07
N ILE A 128 13.03 -2.02 0.12
CA ILE A 128 14.46 -2.31 0.38
C ILE A 128 15.38 -1.14 0.04
N SER A 129 14.84 0.06 -0.08
CA SER A 129 15.59 1.24 -0.58
C SER A 129 16.85 1.57 0.22
N LEU A 130 16.87 1.28 1.53
CA LEU A 130 18.03 1.46 2.41
C LEU A 130 18.61 0.13 2.94
N LEU A 131 18.20 -1.00 2.33
CA LEU A 131 18.89 -2.29 2.40
C LEU A 131 19.72 -2.56 1.13
N GLY A 132 19.32 -1.96 0.00
CA GLY A 132 19.98 -2.04 -1.29
C GLY A 132 19.55 -3.24 -2.15
N PRO A 133 19.65 -3.16 -3.49
CA PRO A 133 19.26 -4.25 -4.38
C PRO A 133 20.13 -5.51 -4.24
N GLU A 134 21.34 -5.40 -3.70
CA GLU A 134 22.19 -6.56 -3.41
C GLU A 134 21.49 -7.62 -2.55
N VAL A 135 20.58 -7.23 -1.63
CA VAL A 135 19.89 -8.21 -0.76
C VAL A 135 19.01 -9.19 -1.54
N LEU A 136 18.64 -8.87 -2.77
CA LEU A 136 17.90 -9.78 -3.66
C LEU A 136 18.75 -10.97 -4.10
N THR A 137 20.08 -10.83 -4.13
CA THR A 137 21.02 -11.89 -4.55
C THR A 137 21.37 -12.87 -3.42
N PHE A 138 21.00 -12.56 -2.17
CA PHE A 138 21.29 -13.42 -1.04
C PHE A 138 20.47 -14.71 -1.13
N GLU A 139 21.15 -15.85 -1.00
CA GLU A 139 20.52 -17.17 -1.00
C GLU A 139 20.60 -17.77 0.41
N PRO A 140 19.53 -18.39 0.92
CA PRO A 140 19.59 -19.13 2.16
C PRO A 140 20.47 -20.38 1.98
N HIS A 141 21.36 -20.68 2.93
CA HIS A 141 22.20 -21.88 2.88
C HIS A 141 21.39 -23.15 3.14
N GLN A 142 20.29 -23.02 3.91
CA GLN A 142 19.43 -24.14 4.24
C GLN A 142 18.14 -24.06 3.43
N GLY A 143 18.05 -24.86 2.37
CA GLY A 143 16.84 -24.97 1.59
C GLY A 143 16.74 -23.95 0.44
N GLN A 144 15.63 -24.04 -0.28
CA GLN A 144 15.31 -23.18 -1.40
C GLN A 144 14.04 -22.41 -1.07
N ALA A 145 14.10 -21.08 -1.06
CA ALA A 145 12.95 -20.24 -0.83
C ALA A 145 12.34 -19.70 -2.14
N VAL A 146 11.04 -19.50 -2.19
CA VAL A 146 10.42 -18.61 -3.18
C VAL A 146 10.72 -17.17 -2.81
N LYS A 147 11.28 -16.40 -3.74
CA LYS A 147 11.58 -14.99 -3.59
C LYS A 147 10.51 -14.14 -4.25
N MET A 148 9.78 -13.39 -3.46
CA MET A 148 8.71 -12.48 -3.92
C MET A 148 9.07 -11.04 -3.60
N TYR A 149 8.65 -10.09 -4.45
CA TYR A 149 8.85 -8.65 -4.24
C TYR A 149 7.55 -7.90 -4.45
N THR A 150 7.12 -7.10 -3.47
CA THR A 150 5.99 -6.17 -3.63
C THR A 150 6.49 -4.74 -3.90
N THR A 151 6.06 -4.17 -5.02
CA THR A 151 6.42 -2.80 -5.44
C THR A 151 5.50 -1.78 -4.75
N HIS A 152 5.74 -1.51 -3.46
CA HIS A 152 4.95 -0.55 -2.67
C HIS A 152 5.07 0.89 -3.17
N GLU A 153 6.16 1.18 -3.85
CA GLU A 153 6.56 2.48 -4.35
C GLU A 153 7.31 2.32 -5.68
N HIS A 154 7.65 3.42 -6.31
CA HIS A 154 8.35 3.39 -7.60
C HIS A 154 9.88 3.34 -7.47
N TRP A 155 10.43 2.93 -6.33
CA TRP A 155 11.89 2.96 -6.11
C TRP A 155 12.68 2.15 -7.14
N LEU A 156 12.19 1.03 -7.64
CA LEU A 156 12.87 0.25 -8.66
C LEU A 156 13.16 1.06 -9.93
N VAL A 157 12.32 2.05 -10.26
CA VAL A 157 12.43 2.88 -11.47
C VAL A 157 12.63 4.38 -11.18
N CYS A 158 12.56 4.81 -9.92
CA CYS A 158 12.66 6.22 -9.53
C CYS A 158 13.50 6.40 -8.25
N PRO A 159 14.66 7.08 -8.29
CA PRO A 159 15.52 7.25 -7.11
C PRO A 159 14.89 8.09 -5.99
N THR A 160 13.83 8.86 -6.28
CA THR A 160 13.08 9.63 -5.28
C THR A 160 11.80 8.93 -4.83
N HIS A 161 11.50 7.73 -5.32
CA HIS A 161 10.41 6.81 -4.96
C HIS A 161 9.01 7.18 -5.45
N VAL A 162 8.71 8.47 -5.65
CA VAL A 162 7.33 8.97 -5.79
C VAL A 162 6.98 9.44 -7.20
N LEU A 163 7.89 9.34 -8.16
CA LEU A 163 7.69 9.86 -9.53
C LEU A 163 7.22 11.33 -9.54
N TRP A 164 7.71 12.14 -8.58
CA TRP A 164 7.40 13.56 -8.43
C TRP A 164 8.60 14.39 -8.87
N LYS A 165 8.54 14.87 -10.11
CA LYS A 165 9.68 15.50 -10.78
C LYS A 165 9.96 16.89 -10.19
N PHE A 166 11.21 17.09 -9.74
CA PHE A 166 11.71 18.33 -9.18
C PHE A 166 10.95 18.86 -7.94
N GLY A 167 10.14 18.01 -7.29
CA GLY A 167 9.28 18.44 -6.20
C GLY A 167 8.06 19.27 -6.62
N GLN A 168 7.67 19.26 -7.90
CA GLN A 168 6.67 20.16 -8.45
C GLN A 168 5.55 19.50 -9.25
N ARG A 169 5.82 18.38 -9.95
CA ARG A 169 4.86 17.78 -10.89
C ARG A 169 5.08 16.27 -11.07
N PRO A 170 4.09 15.52 -11.53
CA PRO A 170 4.26 14.13 -11.94
C PRO A 170 5.40 13.96 -12.95
N CYS A 171 6.16 12.87 -12.80
CA CYS A 171 7.32 12.59 -13.65
C CYS A 171 6.88 11.87 -14.94
N GLU A 172 6.66 12.58 -16.00
CA GLU A 172 6.39 12.00 -17.33
C GLU A 172 7.67 11.50 -18.00
N LYS A 173 8.72 12.34 -18.02
CA LYS A 173 10.02 12.03 -18.63
C LYS A 173 11.13 12.06 -17.57
N PRO A 174 11.93 10.98 -17.43
CA PRO A 174 12.96 10.89 -16.39
C PRO A 174 14.14 11.84 -16.69
N GLU A 175 14.52 12.61 -15.68
CA GLU A 175 15.77 13.38 -15.56
C GLU A 175 16.37 13.10 -14.19
N CYS A 176 16.63 11.82 -13.89
CA CYS A 176 16.84 11.32 -12.54
C CYS A 176 18.02 11.98 -11.82
N LEU A 177 19.15 12.18 -12.50
CA LEU A 177 20.32 12.82 -11.89
C LEU A 177 20.01 14.24 -11.41
N ARG A 178 19.43 15.08 -12.28
CA ARG A 178 19.03 16.44 -11.96
C ARG A 178 17.95 16.49 -10.87
N CYS A 179 16.95 15.60 -10.99
CA CYS A 179 15.86 15.50 -10.02
C CYS A 179 16.37 15.14 -8.63
N THR A 180 17.30 14.21 -8.51
CA THR A 180 17.90 13.77 -7.25
C THR A 180 18.71 14.89 -6.59
N LEU A 181 19.51 15.62 -7.38
CA LEU A 181 20.28 16.76 -6.89
C LEU A 181 19.38 17.90 -6.39
N LEU A 182 18.33 18.24 -7.13
CA LEU A 182 17.34 19.25 -6.72
C LEU A 182 16.57 18.83 -5.46
N ALA A 183 16.31 17.52 -5.30
CA ALA A 183 15.73 16.96 -4.08
C ALA A 183 16.73 16.92 -2.90
N LYS A 184 17.92 17.49 -3.04
CA LYS A 184 19.02 17.49 -2.05
C LYS A 184 19.40 16.08 -1.59
N ARG A 185 19.29 15.10 -2.49
CA ARG A 185 19.68 13.71 -2.26
C ARG A 185 20.91 13.37 -3.08
N PRO A 186 21.89 12.63 -2.52
CA PRO A 186 23.03 12.17 -3.30
C PRO A 186 22.58 11.26 -4.46
N PRO A 187 23.15 11.40 -5.67
CA PRO A 187 22.80 10.55 -6.80
C PRO A 187 23.15 9.08 -6.54
N GLN A 188 22.29 8.18 -7.00
CA GLN A 188 22.48 6.73 -6.93
C GLN A 188 23.17 6.23 -8.22
N LEU A 189 24.49 6.43 -8.35
CA LEU A 189 25.22 6.13 -9.59
C LEU A 189 25.19 4.64 -9.95
N TRP A 190 25.06 3.75 -8.95
CA TRP A 190 24.93 2.31 -9.16
C TRP A 190 23.71 1.92 -10.02
N ARG A 191 22.69 2.78 -10.12
CA ARG A 191 21.53 2.54 -11.00
C ARG A 191 21.88 2.47 -12.48
N TYR A 192 23.04 3.00 -12.86
CA TYR A 192 23.54 2.98 -14.24
C TYR A 192 24.55 1.85 -14.50
N THR A 193 24.77 0.94 -13.55
CA THR A 193 25.74 -0.15 -13.64
C THR A 193 25.12 -1.51 -13.97
N GLY A 194 23.79 -1.58 -14.14
CA GLY A 194 23.09 -2.86 -14.30
C GLY A 194 22.92 -3.67 -13.01
N LEU A 195 23.30 -3.12 -11.85
CA LEU A 195 23.21 -3.83 -10.55
C LEU A 195 21.78 -4.22 -10.21
N LEU A 196 20.82 -3.29 -10.40
CA LEU A 196 19.41 -3.55 -10.10
C LEU A 196 18.82 -4.60 -11.04
N GLU A 197 19.10 -4.50 -12.32
CA GLU A 197 18.65 -5.43 -13.34
C GLU A 197 19.18 -6.84 -13.05
N ALA A 198 20.47 -6.97 -12.76
CA ALA A 198 21.10 -8.25 -12.40
C ALA A 198 20.49 -8.81 -11.10
N ALA A 199 20.35 -7.99 -10.05
CA ALA A 199 19.78 -8.43 -8.79
C ALA A 199 18.31 -8.85 -8.93
N SER A 200 17.54 -8.19 -9.79
CA SER A 200 16.12 -8.51 -10.03
C SER A 200 15.90 -9.91 -10.63
N GLN A 201 16.90 -10.49 -11.28
CA GLN A 201 16.83 -11.85 -11.84
C GLN A 201 16.73 -12.93 -10.75
N HIS A 202 17.15 -12.63 -9.52
CA HIS A 202 17.05 -13.54 -8.37
C HIS A 202 15.68 -13.58 -7.71
N VAL A 203 14.72 -12.74 -8.14
CA VAL A 203 13.35 -12.72 -7.62
C VAL A 203 12.45 -13.54 -8.54
N ASP A 204 11.72 -14.49 -7.93
CA ASP A 204 10.85 -15.41 -8.68
C ASP A 204 9.54 -14.73 -9.11
N GLN A 205 9.00 -13.80 -8.27
CA GLN A 205 7.72 -13.13 -8.52
C GLN A 205 7.76 -11.67 -8.07
N PHE A 206 7.40 -10.75 -8.98
CA PHE A 206 7.11 -9.36 -8.65
C PHE A 206 5.60 -9.12 -8.64
N VAL A 207 5.11 -8.40 -7.62
CA VAL A 207 3.71 -7.98 -7.51
C VAL A 207 3.60 -6.49 -7.18
N SER A 208 2.45 -5.92 -7.49
CA SER A 208 2.14 -4.51 -7.33
C SER A 208 0.74 -4.32 -6.75
N PRO A 209 0.52 -3.32 -5.88
CA PRO A 209 -0.79 -3.07 -5.31
C PRO A 209 -1.83 -2.58 -6.33
N SER A 210 -1.40 -2.15 -7.53
CA SER A 210 -2.28 -1.71 -8.61
C SER A 210 -1.72 -2.05 -9.99
N ARG A 211 -2.60 -2.17 -10.98
CA ARG A 211 -2.22 -2.30 -12.39
C ARG A 211 -1.47 -1.08 -12.88
N PHE A 212 -1.89 0.13 -12.43
CA PHE A 212 -1.18 1.37 -12.72
C PHE A 212 0.29 1.31 -12.31
N THR A 213 0.58 0.90 -11.08
CA THR A 213 1.97 0.82 -10.59
C THR A 213 2.77 -0.24 -11.36
N ALA A 214 2.18 -1.39 -11.69
CA ALA A 214 2.81 -2.40 -12.54
C ALA A 214 3.15 -1.85 -13.93
N GLN A 215 2.20 -1.18 -14.59
CA GLN A 215 2.38 -0.54 -15.90
C GLN A 215 3.47 0.55 -15.86
N MET A 216 3.53 1.34 -14.78
CA MET A 216 4.56 2.36 -14.61
C MET A 216 5.96 1.76 -14.51
N HIS A 217 6.13 0.61 -13.85
CA HIS A 217 7.41 -0.10 -13.83
C HIS A 217 7.80 -0.57 -15.23
N ALA A 218 6.89 -1.20 -15.97
CA ALA A 218 7.13 -1.63 -17.34
C ALA A 218 7.44 -0.44 -18.28
N ALA A 219 6.64 0.62 -18.23
CA ALA A 219 6.83 1.84 -19.05
C ALA A 219 8.16 2.57 -18.76
N ARG A 220 8.76 2.34 -17.58
CA ARG A 220 10.06 2.89 -17.17
C ARG A 220 11.22 1.92 -17.38
N GLY A 221 10.99 0.80 -18.09
CA GLY A 221 12.03 -0.14 -18.48
C GLY A 221 12.44 -1.13 -17.40
N PHE A 222 11.62 -1.36 -16.37
CA PHE A 222 11.89 -2.45 -15.43
C PHE A 222 11.79 -3.80 -16.15
N PRO A 223 12.84 -4.66 -16.06
CA PRO A 223 13.00 -5.80 -16.98
C PRO A 223 12.16 -7.04 -16.60
N ARG A 224 11.41 -6.99 -15.50
CA ARG A 224 10.63 -8.12 -15.00
C ARG A 224 9.13 -7.81 -15.06
N PRO A 225 8.27 -8.78 -15.38
CA PRO A 225 6.84 -8.62 -15.27
C PRO A 225 6.45 -8.36 -13.80
N VAL A 226 5.49 -7.47 -13.60
CA VAL A 226 4.92 -7.14 -12.30
C VAL A 226 3.43 -7.40 -12.36
N GLU A 227 2.94 -8.33 -11.55
CA GLU A 227 1.55 -8.75 -11.54
C GLU A 227 0.75 -8.02 -10.44
N HIS A 228 -0.58 -7.96 -10.58
CA HIS A 228 -1.43 -7.20 -9.69
C HIS A 228 -1.86 -8.01 -8.45
N LEU A 229 -1.48 -7.53 -7.26
CA LEU A 229 -1.91 -8.04 -5.95
C LEU A 229 -2.33 -6.86 -5.08
N PRO A 230 -3.63 -6.50 -5.01
CA PRO A 230 -4.08 -5.32 -4.28
C PRO A 230 -3.86 -5.46 -2.77
N TYR A 231 -3.77 -4.33 -2.08
CA TYR A 231 -3.74 -4.30 -0.62
C TYR A 231 -5.07 -4.74 -0.02
N PHE A 232 -5.08 -4.95 1.29
CA PHE A 232 -6.23 -5.39 2.05
C PHE A 232 -6.31 -4.70 3.41
N LEU A 233 -7.48 -4.77 4.04
CA LEU A 233 -7.67 -4.46 5.45
C LEU A 233 -7.76 -5.74 6.27
N ASP A 234 -7.28 -5.67 7.50
CA ASP A 234 -7.32 -6.76 8.46
C ASP A 234 -8.04 -6.35 9.76
N ARG A 235 -8.36 -7.34 10.60
CA ARG A 235 -8.98 -7.14 11.92
C ARG A 235 -8.12 -6.30 12.87
N VAL A 236 -6.81 -6.27 12.66
CA VAL A 236 -5.90 -5.36 13.38
C VAL A 236 -6.22 -3.87 13.19
N ASP A 237 -6.98 -3.54 12.12
CA ASP A 237 -7.46 -2.18 11.85
C ASP A 237 -8.70 -1.80 12.66
N GLY A 238 -9.25 -2.73 13.43
CA GLY A 238 -10.43 -2.54 14.27
C GLY A 238 -11.74 -3.01 13.63
N ASP A 239 -12.83 -2.79 14.34
CA ASP A 239 -14.17 -3.11 13.85
C ASP A 239 -14.66 -2.00 12.90
N TRP A 240 -14.73 -2.32 11.60
CA TRP A 240 -15.27 -1.42 10.58
C TRP A 240 -16.77 -1.60 10.30
N GLN A 241 -17.42 -2.59 10.93
CA GLN A 241 -18.85 -2.85 10.76
C GLN A 241 -19.71 -1.99 11.70
N THR A 242 -19.17 -1.64 12.87
CA THR A 242 -19.91 -0.84 13.86
C THR A 242 -19.78 0.66 13.53
N PRO A 243 -20.92 1.36 13.31
CA PRO A 243 -20.90 2.78 12.94
C PRO A 243 -20.23 3.70 13.96
N GLY A 244 -20.31 3.37 15.24
CA GLY A 244 -19.90 4.25 16.32
C GLY A 244 -20.78 5.52 16.44
N PRO A 245 -20.55 6.36 17.44
CA PRO A 245 -21.27 7.62 17.59
C PRO A 245 -20.91 8.59 16.47
N ARG A 246 -21.89 9.42 16.07
CA ARG A 246 -21.66 10.47 15.08
C ARG A 246 -20.67 11.51 15.63
N PRO A 247 -19.50 11.71 14.95
CA PRO A 247 -18.41 12.51 15.52
C PRO A 247 -18.57 14.02 15.28
N HIS A 248 -19.55 14.44 14.44
CA HIS A 248 -19.77 15.83 14.05
C HIS A 248 -21.24 16.07 13.73
N GLU A 249 -21.78 17.21 14.16
CA GLU A 249 -23.22 17.51 14.03
C GLU A 249 -23.67 17.80 12.59
N ARG A 250 -22.87 18.58 11.85
CA ARG A 250 -23.17 18.96 10.46
C ARG A 250 -22.78 17.84 9.48
N PRO A 251 -23.40 17.79 8.28
CA PRO A 251 -22.87 16.98 7.18
C PRO A 251 -21.42 17.36 6.87
N TYR A 252 -20.57 16.38 6.54
CA TYR A 252 -19.18 16.66 6.25
C TYR A 252 -18.58 15.71 5.22
N PHE A 253 -17.57 16.22 4.52
CA PHE A 253 -16.62 15.43 3.75
C PHE A 253 -15.37 15.20 4.58
N LEU A 254 -14.69 14.09 4.34
CA LEU A 254 -13.53 13.68 5.11
C LEU A 254 -12.27 13.63 4.24
N PHE A 255 -11.22 14.29 4.68
CA PHE A 255 -9.86 14.07 4.19
C PHE A 255 -9.06 13.34 5.26
N VAL A 256 -8.36 12.25 4.87
CA VAL A 256 -7.44 11.51 5.75
C VAL A 256 -6.09 11.38 5.06
N GLY A 257 -5.02 11.83 5.70
CA GLY A 257 -3.69 11.69 5.13
C GLY A 257 -2.63 12.61 5.74
N ARG A 258 -1.39 12.46 5.28
CA ARG A 258 -0.32 13.38 5.66
C ARG A 258 -0.58 14.76 5.08
N LEU A 259 -0.36 15.78 5.88
CA LEU A 259 -0.52 17.17 5.46
C LEU A 259 0.76 17.64 4.74
N GLU A 260 0.86 17.23 3.48
CA GLU A 260 1.95 17.54 2.55
C GLU A 260 1.37 18.02 1.22
N ALA A 261 2.05 18.92 0.53
CA ALA A 261 1.61 19.52 -0.73
C ALA A 261 1.17 18.48 -1.78
N ILE A 262 1.88 17.35 -1.83
CA ILE A 262 1.56 16.27 -2.79
C ILE A 262 0.21 15.60 -2.54
N LYS A 263 -0.40 15.80 -1.37
CA LYS A 263 -1.74 15.26 -1.05
C LYS A 263 -2.88 16.17 -1.50
N GLY A 264 -2.58 17.40 -1.93
CA GLY A 264 -3.51 18.29 -2.62
C GLY A 264 -4.62 18.88 -1.74
N LEU A 265 -4.47 18.88 -0.40
CA LEU A 265 -5.48 19.46 0.50
C LEU A 265 -5.70 20.96 0.26
N ASP A 266 -4.68 21.69 -0.17
CA ASP A 266 -4.74 23.09 -0.56
C ASP A 266 -5.80 23.35 -1.66
N THR A 267 -5.94 22.42 -2.61
CA THR A 267 -6.95 22.51 -3.65
C THR A 267 -8.39 22.42 -3.11
N LEU A 268 -8.60 21.60 -2.08
CA LEU A 268 -9.90 21.53 -1.39
C LEU A 268 -10.17 22.80 -0.59
N ILE A 269 -9.18 23.31 0.15
CA ILE A 269 -9.30 24.53 0.95
C ILE A 269 -9.70 25.70 0.04
N ALA A 270 -9.05 25.87 -1.11
CA ALA A 270 -9.28 26.96 -2.03
C ALA A 270 -10.71 26.98 -2.62
N LEU A 271 -11.33 25.81 -2.79
CA LEU A 271 -12.68 25.74 -3.37
C LEU A 271 -13.80 25.63 -2.32
N TRP A 272 -13.47 25.48 -1.02
CA TRP A 272 -14.46 25.09 -0.01
C TRP A 272 -15.57 26.11 0.23
N ASP A 273 -15.33 27.39 -0.04
CA ASP A 273 -16.36 28.42 0.03
C ASP A 273 -17.53 28.18 -0.94
N SER A 274 -17.26 27.49 -2.04
CA SER A 274 -18.25 27.14 -3.06
C SER A 274 -19.03 25.84 -2.76
N VAL A 275 -18.65 25.10 -1.73
CA VAL A 275 -19.32 23.83 -1.34
C VAL A 275 -20.51 24.16 -0.45
N PRO A 276 -21.75 23.79 -0.83
CA PRO A 276 -22.93 24.09 -0.01
C PRO A 276 -23.00 23.16 1.21
N ASP A 277 -23.48 23.70 2.34
CA ASP A 277 -24.01 23.02 3.53
C ASP A 277 -23.26 21.81 4.09
N ALA A 278 -21.94 21.70 3.83
CA ALA A 278 -21.10 20.64 4.37
C ALA A 278 -19.77 21.20 4.89
N ASP A 279 -19.26 20.58 5.94
CA ASP A 279 -17.96 20.88 6.52
C ASP A 279 -16.87 19.99 5.89
N LEU A 280 -15.59 20.40 5.95
CA LEU A 280 -14.44 19.58 5.63
C LEU A 280 -13.73 19.18 6.93
N LEU A 281 -13.73 17.90 7.25
CA LEU A 281 -12.96 17.37 8.36
C LEU A 281 -11.62 16.83 7.82
N VAL A 282 -10.53 17.30 8.42
CA VAL A 282 -9.17 16.99 8.01
C VAL A 282 -8.47 16.21 9.12
N ALA A 283 -8.24 14.91 8.91
CA ALA A 283 -7.55 14.04 9.83
C ALA A 283 -6.13 13.75 9.33
N GLY A 284 -5.13 14.08 10.15
CA GLY A 284 -3.72 13.89 9.87
C GLY A 284 -2.87 15.06 10.31
N THR A 285 -1.55 14.89 10.16
CA THR A 285 -0.50 15.88 10.43
C THR A 285 0.54 15.85 9.32
N GLY A 286 1.41 16.83 9.25
CA GLY A 286 2.48 16.86 8.25
C GLY A 286 3.22 18.19 8.21
N ASN A 287 4.23 18.26 7.34
CA ASN A 287 5.13 19.40 7.26
C ASN A 287 4.43 20.71 6.85
N ASP A 288 3.34 20.61 6.09
CA ASP A 288 2.62 21.78 5.57
C ASP A 288 1.40 22.17 6.43
N GLU A 289 1.21 21.52 7.60
CA GLU A 289 0.04 21.73 8.46
C GLU A 289 -0.17 23.22 8.83
N SER A 290 0.89 23.91 9.22
CA SER A 290 0.77 25.32 9.63
C SER A 290 0.33 26.23 8.47
N SER A 291 0.86 26.00 7.28
CA SER A 291 0.47 26.70 6.05
C SER A 291 -0.98 26.42 5.67
N LEU A 292 -1.39 25.17 5.70
CA LEU A 292 -2.77 24.74 5.37
C LEU A 292 -3.79 25.31 6.35
N ARG A 293 -3.46 25.32 7.66
CA ARG A 293 -4.32 25.97 8.68
C ARG A 293 -4.44 27.47 8.45
N SER A 294 -3.37 28.16 8.05
CA SER A 294 -3.39 29.57 7.71
C SER A 294 -4.29 29.86 6.51
N GLN A 295 -4.22 29.03 5.46
CA GLN A 295 -5.07 29.15 4.29
C GLN A 295 -6.55 28.93 4.61
N ALA A 296 -6.85 28.01 5.53
CA ALA A 296 -8.20 27.67 5.95
C ALA A 296 -8.79 28.63 7.02
N ALA A 297 -7.99 29.54 7.58
CA ALA A 297 -8.36 30.32 8.78
C ALA A 297 -9.63 31.15 8.60
N ALA A 298 -9.91 31.63 7.39
CA ALA A 298 -11.10 32.44 7.10
C ALA A 298 -12.38 31.58 6.97
N ASN A 299 -12.26 30.25 6.78
CA ASN A 299 -13.42 29.38 6.58
C ASN A 299 -13.68 28.49 7.81
N PRO A 300 -14.68 28.82 8.67
CA PRO A 300 -14.96 28.05 9.88
C PRO A 300 -15.50 26.64 9.61
N ARG A 301 -15.85 26.30 8.37
CA ARG A 301 -16.33 24.98 7.97
C ARG A 301 -15.20 23.97 7.72
N ILE A 302 -13.92 24.40 7.76
CA ILE A 302 -12.77 23.51 7.64
C ILE A 302 -12.22 23.21 9.03
N LYS A 303 -12.24 21.94 9.43
CA LYS A 303 -11.87 21.49 10.79
C LYS A 303 -10.68 20.53 10.73
N PHE A 304 -9.56 20.91 11.33
CA PHE A 304 -8.38 20.06 11.47
C PHE A 304 -8.45 19.26 12.78
N LEU A 305 -8.47 17.94 12.67
CA LEU A 305 -8.61 17.01 13.79
C LEU A 305 -7.27 16.54 14.35
N GLY A 306 -6.16 16.83 13.65
CA GLY A 306 -4.83 16.32 14.00
C GLY A 306 -4.64 14.84 13.66
N ALA A 307 -3.57 14.23 14.19
CA ALA A 307 -3.34 12.80 14.05
C ALA A 307 -4.33 12.01 14.92
N LEU A 308 -5.01 11.05 14.31
CA LEU A 308 -5.96 10.20 15.01
C LEU A 308 -5.50 8.73 14.94
N PRO A 309 -5.70 7.96 16.01
CA PRO A 309 -5.48 6.52 15.96
C PRO A 309 -6.50 5.86 15.02
N GLN A 310 -6.11 4.75 14.37
CA GLN A 310 -6.93 4.05 13.36
C GLN A 310 -8.37 3.78 13.84
N ARG A 311 -8.52 3.35 15.10
CA ARG A 311 -9.85 3.11 15.71
C ARG A 311 -10.78 4.34 15.76
N ALA A 312 -10.21 5.54 15.81
CA ALA A 312 -11.00 6.78 15.84
C ALA A 312 -11.44 7.24 14.44
N LEU A 313 -10.80 6.74 13.38
CA LEU A 313 -11.16 7.05 12.00
C LEU A 313 -12.44 6.33 11.55
N GLY A 314 -12.77 5.17 12.14
CA GLY A 314 -13.96 4.40 11.78
C GLY A 314 -15.25 5.19 11.74
N PRO A 315 -15.67 5.83 12.85
CA PRO A 315 -16.86 6.68 12.87
C PRO A 315 -16.78 7.87 11.91
N LEU A 316 -15.58 8.45 11.71
CA LEU A 316 -15.38 9.56 10.77
C LEU A 316 -15.65 9.14 9.32
N TYR A 317 -15.17 7.98 8.90
CA TYR A 317 -15.51 7.43 7.58
C TYR A 317 -17.01 7.16 7.48
N TYR A 318 -17.56 6.39 8.42
CA TYR A 318 -18.95 5.92 8.36
C TYR A 318 -19.98 7.03 8.21
N HIS A 319 -19.78 8.16 8.88
CA HIS A 319 -20.70 9.29 8.87
C HIS A 319 -20.38 10.38 7.84
N ALA A 320 -19.28 10.24 7.09
CA ALA A 320 -18.90 11.18 6.03
C ALA A 320 -19.84 11.07 4.82
N LEU A 321 -20.07 12.19 4.15
CA LEU A 321 -20.74 12.21 2.83
C LEU A 321 -19.88 11.50 1.78
N ALA A 322 -18.57 11.71 1.81
CA ALA A 322 -17.55 10.98 1.07
C ALA A 322 -16.16 11.22 1.67
N CYS A 323 -15.21 10.31 1.35
CA CYS A 323 -13.80 10.54 1.57
C CYS A 323 -13.18 11.18 0.31
N LEU A 324 -12.40 12.25 0.50
CA LEU A 324 -11.79 13.04 -0.57
C LEU A 324 -10.30 12.73 -0.71
N VAL A 325 -9.85 12.41 -1.92
CA VAL A 325 -8.44 12.10 -2.22
C VAL A 325 -7.94 12.93 -3.39
N PRO A 326 -7.57 14.20 -3.14
CA PRO A 326 -7.16 15.15 -4.17
C PRO A 326 -5.67 15.04 -4.55
N SER A 327 -5.03 13.91 -4.30
CA SER A 327 -3.57 13.74 -4.47
C SER A 327 -3.05 14.26 -5.80
N LEU A 328 -1.92 14.99 -5.74
CA LEU A 328 -1.24 15.58 -6.90
C LEU A 328 -0.11 14.67 -7.43
N THR A 329 0.19 13.59 -6.72
CA THR A 329 1.22 12.61 -7.10
C THR A 329 0.60 11.26 -7.47
N TYR A 330 1.37 10.40 -8.12
CA TYR A 330 0.96 9.04 -8.42
C TYR A 330 0.87 8.21 -7.14
N GLU A 331 -0.34 8.05 -6.62
CA GLU A 331 -0.59 7.05 -5.57
C GLU A 331 -0.39 5.65 -6.15
N THR A 332 0.19 4.75 -5.37
CA THR A 332 0.40 3.36 -5.80
C THR A 332 -0.82 2.48 -5.59
N PHE A 333 -1.77 2.89 -4.72
CA PHE A 333 -3.04 2.21 -4.47
C PHE A 333 -4.10 3.16 -3.88
N GLY A 334 -3.86 3.69 -2.67
CA GLY A 334 -4.83 4.51 -1.94
C GLY A 334 -5.58 3.71 -0.87
N MET A 335 -4.87 3.28 0.19
CA MET A 335 -5.45 2.52 1.31
C MET A 335 -6.72 3.16 1.89
N ILE A 336 -6.77 4.48 1.96
CA ILE A 336 -7.93 5.22 2.47
C ILE A 336 -9.22 4.98 1.68
N LEU A 337 -9.13 4.57 0.40
CA LEU A 337 -10.29 4.22 -0.40
C LEU A 337 -10.96 2.95 0.12
N ILE A 338 -10.17 1.90 0.36
CA ILE A 338 -10.71 0.65 0.90
C ILE A 338 -11.13 0.79 2.37
N GLU A 339 -10.50 1.69 3.14
CA GLU A 339 -10.96 2.06 4.48
C GLU A 339 -12.33 2.75 4.45
N ALA A 340 -12.58 3.62 3.48
CA ALA A 340 -13.89 4.23 3.25
C ALA A 340 -14.91 3.19 2.79
N PHE A 341 -14.58 2.35 1.81
CA PHE A 341 -15.47 1.33 1.28
C PHE A 341 -15.88 0.30 2.33
N ALA A 342 -14.96 -0.13 3.20
CA ALA A 342 -15.27 -1.01 4.33
C ALA A 342 -16.36 -0.44 5.26
N ARG A 343 -16.62 0.87 5.20
CA ARG A 343 -17.62 1.59 6.00
C ARG A 343 -18.76 2.15 5.16
N LYS A 344 -18.95 1.64 3.94
CA LYS A 344 -20.00 2.08 2.99
C LYS A 344 -19.94 3.58 2.68
N THR A 345 -18.74 4.15 2.71
CA THR A 345 -18.51 5.57 2.44
C THR A 345 -18.00 5.71 1.02
N PRO A 346 -18.67 6.46 0.14
CA PRO A 346 -18.19 6.72 -1.20
C PRO A 346 -16.93 7.60 -1.19
N VAL A 347 -16.22 7.61 -2.31
CA VAL A 347 -14.99 8.39 -2.46
C VAL A 347 -15.08 9.37 -3.63
N ILE A 348 -14.33 10.48 -3.55
CA ILE A 348 -14.08 11.37 -4.68
C ILE A 348 -12.58 11.49 -4.84
N VAL A 349 -12.06 11.08 -5.99
CA VAL A 349 -10.61 11.01 -6.24
C VAL A 349 -10.20 11.82 -7.47
N ARG A 350 -8.99 12.36 -7.46
CA ARG A 350 -8.39 12.95 -8.67
C ARG A 350 -8.06 11.86 -9.68
N ASP A 351 -8.23 12.15 -10.98
CA ASP A 351 -7.82 11.26 -12.09
C ASP A 351 -6.29 11.22 -12.21
N LEU A 352 -5.65 10.54 -11.25
CA LEU A 352 -4.19 10.46 -11.19
C LEU A 352 -3.72 9.19 -10.46
N GLY A 353 -2.72 8.52 -11.06
CA GLY A 353 -2.13 7.33 -10.44
C GLY A 353 -3.08 6.13 -10.40
N ALA A 354 -3.05 5.37 -9.32
CA ALA A 354 -3.89 4.19 -9.12
C ALA A 354 -5.30 4.52 -8.60
N LEU A 355 -5.58 5.76 -8.20
CA LEU A 355 -6.86 6.12 -7.58
C LEU A 355 -8.07 5.85 -8.50
N PRO A 356 -8.02 6.25 -9.81
CA PRO A 356 -9.11 5.95 -10.73
C PRO A 356 -9.39 4.46 -10.89
N GLU A 357 -8.34 3.63 -10.90
CA GLU A 357 -8.44 2.18 -11.01
C GLU A 357 -9.30 1.59 -9.86
N VAL A 358 -9.00 1.96 -8.62
CA VAL A 358 -9.73 1.48 -7.44
C VAL A 358 -11.20 1.93 -7.44
N VAL A 359 -11.47 3.15 -7.94
CA VAL A 359 -12.86 3.65 -8.09
C VAL A 359 -13.58 2.94 -9.22
N GLN A 360 -12.92 2.66 -10.35
CA GLN A 360 -13.49 1.90 -11.46
C GLN A 360 -13.84 0.47 -11.06
N ASP A 361 -12.93 -0.22 -10.37
CA ASP A 361 -13.14 -1.58 -9.90
C ASP A 361 -14.30 -1.68 -8.91
N SER A 362 -14.48 -0.66 -8.04
CA SER A 362 -15.52 -0.68 -7.02
C SER A 362 -16.88 -0.13 -7.49
N GLY A 363 -16.89 0.79 -8.45
CA GLY A 363 -18.06 1.62 -8.72
C GLY A 363 -18.48 2.47 -7.52
N GLY A 364 -17.61 2.66 -6.50
CA GLY A 364 -17.93 3.24 -5.19
C GLY A 364 -17.65 4.74 -5.08
N GLY A 365 -17.59 5.50 -6.17
CA GLY A 365 -17.28 6.91 -6.10
C GLY A 365 -17.16 7.64 -7.42
N PHE A 366 -16.59 8.84 -7.36
CA PHE A 366 -16.36 9.69 -8.52
C PHE A 366 -14.86 9.91 -8.77
N VAL A 367 -14.52 10.04 -10.05
CA VAL A 367 -13.19 10.47 -10.51
C VAL A 367 -13.35 11.86 -11.13
N TYR A 368 -12.46 12.80 -10.79
CA TYR A 368 -12.50 14.16 -11.31
C TYR A 368 -11.14 14.60 -11.89
N ARG A 369 -11.17 15.47 -12.88
CA ARG A 369 -10.02 16.10 -13.54
C ARG A 369 -9.93 17.60 -13.28
N THR A 370 -11.09 18.24 -13.21
CA THR A 370 -11.18 19.70 -13.04
C THR A 370 -11.88 20.06 -11.73
N ASP A 371 -11.70 21.31 -11.31
CA ASP A 371 -12.38 21.83 -10.12
C ASP A 371 -13.89 21.87 -10.30
N GLU A 372 -14.39 22.06 -11.55
CA GLU A 372 -15.81 22.04 -11.88
C GLU A 372 -16.40 20.66 -11.67
N GLU A 373 -15.72 19.60 -12.14
CA GLU A 373 -16.13 18.22 -11.93
C GLU A 373 -16.12 17.87 -10.43
N LEU A 374 -15.10 18.34 -9.68
CA LEU A 374 -15.06 18.15 -8.23
C LEU A 374 -16.23 18.83 -7.54
N ARG A 375 -16.54 20.11 -7.87
CA ARG A 375 -17.71 20.83 -7.30
C ARG A 375 -19.02 20.12 -7.64
N ALA A 376 -19.17 19.61 -8.85
CA ALA A 376 -20.35 18.87 -9.28
C ALA A 376 -20.51 17.56 -8.49
N ALA A 377 -19.43 16.81 -8.29
CA ALA A 377 -19.45 15.57 -7.49
C ALA A 377 -19.77 15.85 -6.02
N LEU A 378 -19.18 16.87 -5.41
CA LEU A 378 -19.47 17.28 -4.03
C LEU A 378 -20.94 17.65 -3.85
N ARG A 379 -21.49 18.50 -4.75
CA ARG A 379 -22.89 18.91 -4.73
C ARG A 379 -23.84 17.73 -4.90
N CYS A 380 -23.55 16.85 -5.84
CA CYS A 380 -24.33 15.65 -6.11
C CYS A 380 -24.46 14.77 -4.84
N LEU A 381 -23.36 14.55 -4.10
CA LEU A 381 -23.42 13.74 -2.87
C LEU A 381 -24.08 14.45 -1.69
N VAL A 382 -24.15 15.78 -1.66
CA VAL A 382 -24.97 16.52 -0.69
C VAL A 382 -26.47 16.36 -1.01
N GLU A 383 -26.84 16.59 -2.27
CA GLU A 383 -28.24 16.68 -2.71
C GLU A 383 -28.91 15.32 -2.93
N GLN A 384 -28.13 14.25 -3.18
CA GLN A 384 -28.66 12.93 -3.56
C GLN A 384 -28.27 11.83 -2.55
N PRO A 385 -28.94 11.74 -1.39
CA PRO A 385 -28.61 10.73 -0.37
C PRO A 385 -28.80 9.28 -0.86
N GLY A 386 -29.75 9.06 -1.80
CA GLY A 386 -29.96 7.75 -2.41
C GLY A 386 -28.76 7.29 -3.24
N LEU A 387 -28.22 8.16 -4.10
CA LEU A 387 -27.02 7.88 -4.88
C LEU A 387 -25.79 7.67 -3.97
N ARG A 388 -25.64 8.49 -2.93
CA ARG A 388 -24.59 8.32 -1.94
C ARG A 388 -24.61 6.94 -1.28
N ALA A 389 -25.80 6.48 -0.87
CA ALA A 389 -25.97 5.15 -0.30
C ALA A 389 -25.66 4.03 -1.31
N GLU A 390 -26.08 4.20 -2.56
CA GLU A 390 -25.77 3.24 -3.65
C GLU A 390 -24.28 3.14 -3.91
N LEU A 391 -23.55 4.26 -4.06
CA LEU A 391 -22.11 4.27 -4.26
C LEU A 391 -21.38 3.63 -3.06
N GLY A 392 -21.82 3.94 -1.84
CA GLY A 392 -21.26 3.33 -0.64
C GLY A 392 -21.45 1.81 -0.61
N GLU A 393 -22.63 1.32 -1.00
CA GLU A 393 -22.90 -0.12 -1.07
C GLU A 393 -22.11 -0.83 -2.17
N ARG A 394 -21.93 -0.19 -3.34
CA ARG A 394 -21.06 -0.72 -4.42
C ARG A 394 -19.62 -0.85 -3.94
N GLY A 395 -19.08 0.21 -3.30
CA GLY A 395 -17.74 0.21 -2.72
C GLY A 395 -17.57 -0.91 -1.68
N TYR A 396 -18.56 -1.10 -0.80
CA TYR A 396 -18.54 -2.15 0.22
C TYR A 396 -18.55 -3.56 -0.37
N ARG A 397 -19.38 -3.83 -1.40
CA ARG A 397 -19.37 -5.12 -2.09
C ARG A 397 -18.02 -5.43 -2.75
N ALA A 398 -17.41 -4.41 -3.38
CA ALA A 398 -16.08 -4.55 -3.92
C ALA A 398 -15.03 -4.81 -2.84
N PHE A 399 -15.13 -4.12 -1.70
CA PHE A 399 -14.29 -4.37 -0.53
C PHE A 399 -14.40 -5.83 -0.06
N GLU A 400 -15.63 -6.34 0.16
CA GLU A 400 -15.83 -7.73 0.59
C GLU A 400 -15.29 -8.75 -0.42
N ARG A 401 -15.36 -8.44 -1.70
CA ARG A 401 -14.90 -9.34 -2.77
C ARG A 401 -13.39 -9.33 -2.96
N TRP A 402 -12.73 -8.16 -2.80
CA TRP A 402 -11.38 -7.96 -3.31
C TRP A 402 -10.33 -7.57 -2.27
N TRP A 403 -10.74 -6.89 -1.19
CA TRP A 403 -9.81 -6.19 -0.30
C TRP A 403 -9.89 -6.63 1.15
N THR A 404 -10.51 -7.79 1.40
CA THR A 404 -10.46 -8.49 2.68
C THR A 404 -9.16 -9.29 2.80
N ARG A 405 -8.80 -9.64 4.03
CA ARG A 405 -7.67 -10.52 4.33
C ARG A 405 -7.77 -11.85 3.59
N GLU A 406 -8.93 -12.46 3.62
CA GLU A 406 -9.18 -13.77 3.02
C GLU A 406 -8.95 -13.73 1.50
N ALA A 407 -9.52 -12.74 0.81
CA ALA A 407 -9.35 -12.55 -0.62
C ALA A 407 -7.89 -12.26 -1.01
N HIS A 408 -7.18 -11.51 -0.16
CA HIS A 408 -5.77 -11.22 -0.38
C HIS A 408 -4.89 -12.46 -0.19
N LEU A 409 -5.06 -13.21 0.92
CA LEU A 409 -4.26 -14.40 1.20
C LEU A 409 -4.46 -15.49 0.13
N GLU A 410 -5.69 -15.69 -0.35
CA GLU A 410 -5.96 -16.62 -1.45
C GLU A 410 -5.08 -16.34 -2.66
N ARG A 411 -5.04 -15.08 -3.12
CA ARG A 411 -4.21 -14.65 -4.25
C ARG A 411 -2.72 -14.67 -3.93
N TYR A 412 -2.34 -14.24 -2.73
CA TYR A 412 -0.96 -14.25 -2.28
C TYR A 412 -0.37 -15.67 -2.35
N PHE A 413 -1.09 -16.67 -1.83
CA PHE A 413 -0.67 -18.06 -1.89
C PHE A 413 -0.70 -18.62 -3.32
N ASP A 414 -1.62 -18.16 -4.16
CA ASP A 414 -1.62 -18.54 -5.58
C ASP A 414 -0.34 -18.04 -6.29
N PHE A 415 0.06 -16.79 -6.08
CA PHE A 415 1.34 -16.28 -6.59
C PHE A 415 2.52 -17.12 -6.11
N LEU A 416 2.55 -17.50 -4.84
CA LEU A 416 3.62 -18.35 -4.29
C LEU A 416 3.63 -19.74 -4.95
N ARG A 417 2.45 -20.36 -5.14
CA ARG A 417 2.33 -21.66 -5.81
C ARG A 417 2.82 -21.59 -7.26
N ARG A 418 2.40 -20.58 -8.01
CA ARG A 418 2.83 -20.38 -9.41
C ARG A 418 4.35 -20.13 -9.47
N ALA A 419 4.91 -19.36 -8.56
CA ALA A 419 6.34 -19.13 -8.47
C ALA A 419 7.11 -20.43 -8.14
N ALA A 420 6.64 -21.22 -7.18
CA ALA A 420 7.22 -22.50 -6.79
C ALA A 420 7.21 -23.51 -7.97
N ARG A 421 6.06 -23.62 -8.67
CA ARG A 421 5.96 -24.49 -9.88
C ARG A 421 6.92 -24.07 -10.98
N ARG A 422 7.07 -22.76 -11.25
CA ARG A 422 8.05 -22.28 -12.24
C ARG A 422 9.50 -22.59 -11.82
N LYS A 423 9.81 -22.51 -10.52
CA LYS A 423 11.15 -22.67 -9.98
C LYS A 423 11.57 -24.13 -9.84
N TRP A 424 10.66 -25.00 -9.35
CA TRP A 424 10.98 -26.38 -8.96
C TRP A 424 10.19 -27.45 -9.72
N GLY A 425 9.20 -27.08 -10.51
CA GLY A 425 8.26 -28.02 -11.16
C GLY A 425 7.20 -28.58 -10.21
N ASP A 426 7.26 -28.25 -8.92
CA ASP A 426 6.35 -28.73 -7.88
C ASP A 426 6.16 -27.64 -6.79
N VAL A 427 5.18 -27.87 -5.89
CA VAL A 427 4.92 -27.02 -4.73
C VAL A 427 5.16 -27.85 -3.46
N PRO A 428 6.30 -27.66 -2.77
CA PRO A 428 6.72 -28.54 -1.67
C PRO A 428 5.78 -28.59 -0.47
N TRP A 429 4.87 -27.63 -0.34
CA TRP A 429 3.91 -27.49 0.77
C TRP A 429 2.46 -27.79 0.36
N GLU A 430 2.21 -28.34 -0.83
CA GLU A 430 0.90 -28.85 -1.22
C GLU A 430 0.74 -30.32 -0.87
N THR A 431 -0.48 -30.70 -0.45
CA THR A 431 -0.84 -32.11 -0.27
C THR A 431 -0.98 -32.78 -1.64
N ALA A 432 -0.81 -34.12 -1.69
CA ALA A 432 -0.95 -34.86 -2.94
C ALA A 432 -2.36 -34.73 -3.57
N ASP A 433 -3.40 -34.53 -2.75
CA ASP A 433 -4.78 -34.35 -3.24
C ASP A 433 -5.00 -32.94 -3.79
N ALA A 434 -4.42 -31.89 -3.20
CA ALA A 434 -4.47 -30.52 -3.70
C ALA A 434 -3.78 -30.37 -5.07
N ARG A 435 -2.74 -31.16 -5.34
CA ARG A 435 -2.01 -31.21 -6.62
C ARG A 435 -2.86 -31.69 -7.78
N ARG A 436 -3.90 -32.51 -7.52
CA ARG A 436 -4.80 -33.07 -8.55
C ARG A 436 -5.92 -32.12 -8.96
N THR A 437 -6.31 -31.20 -8.08
CA THR A 437 -7.48 -30.32 -8.26
C THR A 437 -7.13 -28.99 -8.96
N THR A 438 -5.86 -28.61 -9.02
CA THR A 438 -5.40 -27.30 -9.52
C THR A 438 -4.95 -27.28 -10.98
N CYS A 439 -5.39 -28.24 -11.82
CA CYS A 439 -5.10 -28.26 -13.26
C CYS A 439 -5.94 -27.26 -14.09
N ASP A 440 -6.83 -26.48 -13.46
CA ASP A 440 -7.66 -25.47 -14.15
C ASP A 440 -7.20 -24.05 -13.79
N ASP A 441 -6.37 -23.47 -14.67
CA ASP A 441 -5.74 -22.14 -14.53
C ASP A 441 -6.72 -20.97 -14.77
N SER A 442 -8.02 -21.26 -14.96
CA SER A 442 -9.02 -20.30 -15.47
C SER A 442 -9.66 -19.37 -14.43
N SER A 443 -9.44 -19.58 -13.12
CA SER A 443 -10.18 -18.83 -12.09
C SER A 443 -9.62 -17.44 -11.74
N LEU A 444 -8.41 -17.10 -12.17
CA LEU A 444 -7.75 -15.82 -11.88
C LEU A 444 -7.86 -14.81 -13.03
N ASP A 445 -8.07 -15.29 -14.26
CA ASP A 445 -8.35 -14.44 -15.43
C ASP A 445 -9.70 -13.72 -15.28
N ASP A 446 -10.61 -14.24 -14.45
CA ASP A 446 -11.89 -13.61 -14.11
C ASP A 446 -11.76 -12.25 -13.38
N TRP A 447 -10.65 -12.01 -12.69
CA TRP A 447 -10.42 -10.68 -12.07
C TRP A 447 -10.11 -9.62 -13.12
N ASP A 448 -9.22 -9.90 -14.05
CA ASP A 448 -8.89 -8.95 -15.12
C ASP A 448 -10.05 -8.80 -16.11
N ALA A 449 -10.85 -9.86 -16.32
CA ALA A 449 -12.05 -9.83 -17.14
C ALA A 449 -13.26 -9.20 -16.43
N ALA A 450 -13.47 -9.46 -15.14
CA ALA A 450 -14.60 -8.92 -14.36
C ALA A 450 -14.44 -7.43 -14.00
N SER A 451 -13.21 -6.90 -13.98
CA SER A 451 -12.93 -5.48 -13.74
C SER A 451 -13.32 -4.56 -14.92
N HIS A 452 -13.74 -5.12 -16.06
CA HIS A 452 -14.23 -4.34 -17.21
C HIS A 452 -15.74 -4.09 -17.22
N GLY A 453 -16.46 -4.48 -16.16
CA GLY A 453 -17.92 -4.68 -16.16
C GLY A 453 -18.79 -3.59 -15.58
N GLU A 454 -18.51 -2.40 -15.36
CA GLU A 454 -19.44 -1.24 -15.26
C GLU A 454 -18.62 0.05 -15.35
N ARG A 455 -18.89 0.88 -16.37
CA ARG A 455 -18.22 2.17 -16.49
C ARG A 455 -18.50 2.99 -15.22
N PRO A 456 -17.49 3.68 -14.66
CA PRO A 456 -17.72 4.61 -13.55
C PRO A 456 -18.81 5.61 -13.95
N ILE A 457 -19.67 5.96 -13.01
CA ILE A 457 -20.63 7.04 -13.24
C ILE A 457 -19.80 8.31 -13.46
N ALA A 458 -19.86 8.86 -14.66
CA ALA A 458 -19.23 10.14 -14.95
C ALA A 458 -19.79 11.19 -13.99
N ALA A 459 -18.95 12.10 -13.52
CA ALA A 459 -19.45 13.23 -12.74
C ALA A 459 -20.53 13.99 -13.55
N PRO A 460 -21.66 14.40 -12.94
CA PRO A 460 -22.71 15.10 -13.62
C PRO A 460 -22.13 16.38 -14.26
N GLY A 461 -22.16 16.47 -15.58
CA GLY A 461 -21.70 17.65 -16.33
C GLY A 461 -20.45 17.45 -17.18
N ALA A 462 -20.00 16.20 -17.42
CA ALA A 462 -18.96 15.88 -18.40
C ALA A 462 -19.59 15.66 -19.79
#